data_25e7cf72e80c8507d3856772471e461c
#
_entry.id   25e7cf72e80c8507d3856772471e461c
#
_cell.length_a   1.000
_cell.length_b   1.000
_cell.length_c   1.000
_cell.angle_alpha   90.00
_cell.angle_beta   90.00
_cell.angle_gamma   90.00
#
_symmetry.space_group_name_H-M   'P 1'
#
loop_
_entity.id
_entity.type
_entity.pdbx_description
1 polymer ?
#
loop_
_entity_poly.entity_id
_entity_poly.type
_entity_poly.pdbx_seq_one_letter_code
_entity_poly.pdbx_strand_id
1 'polypeptide(L)'
;MPKFYSPSYVVAYEPPENVNLVGEGHLQRGGTAILGGAAGIGKSFAVTNLAVAGVTGEEWFGLKVHEQFKTLMIQGENSLSRLKEEFAPYDTALLDDWIRVSESYIDFSSPVYMASVGNEIKSFDPDCIILDPWNHIITDEQLDSYTKAIKQIETLRKFGSKELLILIVAHTRKPNSDNKPSGRDLLHEISGSHKLGSYARAVFVMECMNDDNEKSLIRFTCCKNNNGALGAPTVWNFDNGRFTKESDVPAVGSSKKRKGITKEQLKQALAKPVKRTIAVKSLEVTSGQSQSSCYKVFQEDSPLFKYLVNDNGLLGFKDCDGPDQTDSNSNSTKSQGGDKNNNDE
;
A
#
# COMPACT_ATOMS: atom_id res chain seq x y z
N MET A 1 27.26 10.32 19.97
CA MET A 1 28.09 9.29 19.35
C MET A 1 27.25 8.03 19.18
N PRO A 2 27.41 7.23 18.12
CA PRO A 2 26.71 5.95 17.98
C PRO A 2 27.13 5.01 19.12
N LYS A 3 26.15 4.26 19.65
CA LYS A 3 26.38 3.20 20.63
C LYS A 3 26.48 1.87 19.89
N PHE A 4 27.41 1.02 20.28
CA PHE A 4 27.58 -0.33 19.75
C PHE A 4 27.39 -1.34 20.88
N TYR A 5 26.66 -2.43 20.57
CA TYR A 5 26.33 -3.47 21.51
C TYR A 5 26.79 -4.81 21.00
N SER A 6 27.17 -5.72 21.90
CA SER A 6 27.45 -7.11 21.55
C SER A 6 26.16 -7.88 21.27
N PRO A 7 26.17 -8.96 20.48
CA PRO A 7 25.00 -9.80 20.28
C PRO A 7 24.37 -10.32 21.59
N SER A 8 25.19 -10.70 22.56
CA SER A 8 24.72 -11.14 23.88
C SER A 8 24.00 -10.04 24.65
N TYR A 9 24.49 -8.80 24.58
CA TYR A 9 23.80 -7.65 25.17
C TYR A 9 22.44 -7.40 24.48
N VAL A 10 22.39 -7.50 23.15
CA VAL A 10 21.14 -7.30 22.40
C VAL A 10 20.12 -8.38 22.73
N VAL A 11 20.55 -9.65 22.86
CA VAL A 11 19.66 -10.77 23.25
C VAL A 11 19.14 -10.63 24.68
N ALA A 12 19.96 -10.08 25.58
CA ALA A 12 19.58 -9.84 26.97
C ALA A 12 18.79 -8.53 27.17
N TYR A 13 18.62 -7.72 26.12
CA TYR A 13 17.86 -6.48 26.20
C TYR A 13 16.37 -6.78 26.36
N GLU A 14 15.78 -6.29 27.43
CA GLU A 14 14.34 -6.33 27.66
C GLU A 14 13.73 -5.04 27.10
N PRO A 15 12.91 -5.12 26.04
CA PRO A 15 12.23 -3.95 25.52
C PRO A 15 11.21 -3.41 26.54
N PRO A 16 10.86 -2.12 26.49
CA PRO A 16 9.75 -1.59 27.28
C PRO A 16 8.49 -2.42 27.07
N GLU A 17 7.69 -2.61 28.12
CA GLU A 17 6.46 -3.42 28.05
C GLU A 17 5.51 -2.95 26.94
N ASN A 18 5.48 -1.65 26.67
CA ASN A 18 4.54 -1.02 25.72
C ASN A 18 5.26 -0.43 24.50
N VAL A 19 5.96 -1.26 23.74
CA VAL A 19 6.56 -0.83 22.46
C VAL A 19 5.47 -0.53 21.43
N ASN A 20 4.39 -1.33 21.40
CA ASN A 20 3.27 -1.14 20.51
C ASN A 20 2.27 -0.14 21.08
N LEU A 21 2.02 0.95 20.39
CA LEU A 21 0.90 1.86 20.70
C LEU A 21 -0.39 1.34 20.09
N VAL A 22 -0.35 0.93 18.80
CA VAL A 22 -1.52 0.43 18.09
C VAL A 22 -1.15 -0.77 17.21
N GLY A 23 -1.90 -1.84 17.34
CA GLY A 23 -1.74 -3.09 16.60
C GLY A 23 -0.39 -3.77 16.85
N GLU A 24 -0.23 -4.98 16.32
CA GLU A 24 0.99 -5.78 16.50
C GLU A 24 2.08 -5.34 15.52
N GLY A 25 3.06 -4.58 15.99
CA GLY A 25 4.16 -4.05 15.16
C GLY A 25 3.75 -2.94 14.19
N HIS A 26 2.50 -2.46 14.19
CA HIS A 26 2.00 -1.48 13.25
C HIS A 26 2.44 -0.06 13.62
N LEU A 27 1.99 0.46 14.74
CA LEU A 27 2.37 1.77 15.25
C LEU A 27 3.14 1.59 16.56
N GLN A 28 4.45 1.73 16.47
CA GLN A 28 5.37 1.50 17.59
C GLN A 28 6.06 2.78 18.01
N ARG A 29 6.40 2.88 19.28
CA ARG A 29 7.32 3.89 19.81
C ARG A 29 8.62 3.89 19.02
N GLY A 30 9.16 5.07 18.75
CA GLY A 30 10.36 5.23 17.92
C GLY A 30 10.17 4.93 16.43
N GLY A 31 9.01 4.40 16.03
CA GLY A 31 8.68 4.06 14.66
C GLY A 31 8.29 5.27 13.79
N THR A 32 8.26 5.07 12.49
CA THR A 32 7.61 5.97 11.52
C THR A 32 6.60 5.18 10.72
N ALA A 33 5.40 5.71 10.59
CA ALA A 33 4.34 5.14 9.79
C ALA A 33 3.83 6.15 8.75
N ILE A 34 3.17 5.65 7.70
CA ILE A 34 2.53 6.47 6.67
C ILE A 34 1.08 6.04 6.54
N LEU A 35 0.19 7.04 6.42
CA LEU A 35 -1.17 6.87 5.98
C LEU A 35 -1.32 7.52 4.61
N GLY A 36 -1.47 6.71 3.56
CA GLY A 36 -1.67 7.13 2.19
C GLY A 36 -3.12 7.09 1.75
N GLY A 37 -3.48 7.87 0.75
CA GLY A 37 -4.79 7.84 0.12
C GLY A 37 -5.02 9.03 -0.81
N ALA A 38 -6.01 8.93 -1.68
CA ALA A 38 -6.38 10.01 -2.60
C ALA A 38 -6.79 11.27 -1.83
N ALA A 39 -6.79 12.43 -2.51
CA ALA A 39 -7.31 13.66 -1.93
C ALA A 39 -8.80 13.50 -1.61
N GLY A 40 -9.27 14.10 -0.51
CA GLY A 40 -10.68 14.09 -0.12
C GLY A 40 -11.23 12.77 0.46
N ILE A 41 -10.41 11.72 0.60
CA ILE A 41 -10.87 10.40 1.06
C ILE A 41 -11.09 10.29 2.60
N GLY A 42 -10.85 11.35 3.34
CA GLY A 42 -11.04 11.35 4.80
C GLY A 42 -9.78 11.02 5.61
N LYS A 43 -8.57 11.18 5.05
CA LYS A 43 -7.31 10.90 5.78
C LYS A 43 -7.15 11.70 7.06
N SER A 44 -7.46 13.01 7.03
CA SER A 44 -7.38 13.88 8.23
C SER A 44 -8.34 13.40 9.31
N PHE A 45 -9.56 13.02 8.96
CA PHE A 45 -10.48 12.37 9.90
C PHE A 45 -9.94 11.05 10.43
N ALA A 46 -9.28 10.24 9.61
CA ALA A 46 -8.69 8.97 10.03
C ALA A 46 -7.58 9.17 11.08
N VAL A 47 -6.74 10.20 10.93
CA VAL A 47 -5.70 10.48 11.93
C VAL A 47 -6.25 11.18 13.17
N THR A 48 -7.30 11.98 13.06
CA THR A 48 -8.05 12.50 14.22
C THR A 48 -8.70 11.34 15.00
N ASN A 49 -9.29 10.36 14.30
CA ASN A 49 -9.78 9.13 14.93
C ASN A 49 -8.66 8.35 15.65
N LEU A 50 -7.43 8.29 15.07
CA LEU A 50 -6.30 7.69 15.75
C LEU A 50 -5.95 8.41 17.06
N ALA A 51 -5.89 9.74 17.01
CA ALA A 51 -5.60 10.54 18.20
C ALA A 51 -6.65 10.32 19.30
N VAL A 52 -7.94 10.29 18.92
CA VAL A 52 -9.04 10.00 19.85
C VAL A 52 -8.96 8.56 20.36
N ALA A 53 -8.70 7.57 19.51
CA ALA A 53 -8.52 6.19 19.92
C ALA A 53 -7.36 6.04 20.93
N GLY A 54 -6.28 6.82 20.75
CA GLY A 54 -5.18 6.89 21.72
C GLY A 54 -5.59 7.36 23.10
N VAL A 55 -6.66 8.16 23.21
CA VAL A 55 -7.21 8.61 24.49
C VAL A 55 -8.22 7.62 25.05
N THR A 56 -9.13 7.12 24.20
CA THR A 56 -10.25 6.28 24.64
C THR A 56 -9.90 4.81 24.81
N GLY A 57 -8.82 4.35 24.19
CA GLY A 57 -8.46 2.93 24.11
C GLY A 57 -9.29 2.13 23.10
N GLU A 58 -10.11 2.80 22.27
CA GLU A 58 -10.85 2.15 21.20
C GLU A 58 -9.94 1.68 20.07
N GLU A 59 -10.42 0.76 19.25
CA GLU A 59 -9.67 0.28 18.08
C GLU A 59 -9.57 1.36 16.98
N TRP A 60 -8.41 1.44 16.34
CA TRP A 60 -8.23 2.23 15.12
C TRP A 60 -8.23 1.32 13.89
N PHE A 61 -9.26 1.39 13.07
CA PHE A 61 -9.46 0.53 11.90
C PHE A 61 -9.32 -0.98 12.19
N GLY A 62 -9.80 -1.41 13.37
CA GLY A 62 -9.70 -2.80 13.83
C GLY A 62 -8.32 -3.16 14.41
N LEU A 63 -7.43 -2.19 14.57
CA LEU A 63 -6.16 -2.34 15.26
C LEU A 63 -6.33 -1.94 16.72
N LYS A 64 -5.99 -2.84 17.62
CA LYS A 64 -6.09 -2.63 19.08
C LYS A 64 -5.16 -1.51 19.52
N VAL A 65 -5.65 -0.58 20.34
CA VAL A 65 -4.83 0.35 21.13
C VAL A 65 -4.37 -0.37 22.38
N HIS A 66 -3.06 -0.39 22.65
CA HIS A 66 -2.47 -1.14 23.75
C HIS A 66 -2.39 -0.33 25.04
N GLU A 67 -2.23 0.99 24.91
CA GLU A 67 -2.20 1.94 26.01
C GLU A 67 -2.66 3.32 25.55
N GLN A 68 -3.09 4.16 26.48
CA GLN A 68 -3.38 5.56 26.18
C GLN A 68 -2.09 6.31 25.82
N PHE A 69 -2.16 7.21 24.84
CA PHE A 69 -1.02 7.98 24.37
C PHE A 69 -1.39 9.40 23.97
N LYS A 70 -0.46 10.32 24.19
CA LYS A 70 -0.59 11.73 23.82
C LYS A 70 -0.21 11.95 22.37
N THR A 71 -1.02 12.75 21.66
CA THR A 71 -0.82 13.04 20.26
C THR A 71 -0.66 14.52 19.99
N LEU A 72 0.45 14.90 19.34
CA LEU A 72 0.67 16.22 18.76
C LEU A 72 0.40 16.16 17.25
N MET A 73 -0.64 16.86 16.78
CA MET A 73 -0.99 16.94 15.37
C MET A 73 -0.42 18.25 14.78
N ILE A 74 0.53 18.11 13.88
CA ILE A 74 1.10 19.22 13.10
C ILE A 74 0.50 19.14 11.71
N GLN A 75 -0.41 20.05 11.43
CA GLN A 75 -1.18 20.04 10.19
C GLN A 75 -1.01 21.37 9.44
N GLY A 76 -1.15 21.35 8.11
CA GLY A 76 -0.86 22.48 7.25
C GLY A 76 -2.00 22.91 6.32
N GLU A 77 -3.11 22.15 6.26
CA GLU A 77 -4.19 22.41 5.30
C GLU A 77 -5.47 22.89 5.96
N ASN A 78 -5.75 22.46 7.19
CA ASN A 78 -7.04 22.69 7.81
C ASN A 78 -7.08 24.00 8.61
N SER A 79 -8.11 24.81 8.37
CA SER A 79 -8.43 25.95 9.23
C SER A 79 -9.06 25.48 10.56
N LEU A 80 -9.13 26.38 11.55
CA LEU A 80 -9.85 26.10 12.81
C LEU A 80 -11.31 25.69 12.59
N SER A 81 -11.98 26.25 11.57
CA SER A 81 -13.35 25.86 11.23
C SER A 81 -13.43 24.38 10.81
N ARG A 82 -12.46 23.92 10.03
CA ARG A 82 -12.37 22.54 9.63
C ARG A 82 -12.01 21.60 10.78
N LEU A 83 -11.03 21.99 11.61
CA LEU A 83 -10.67 21.26 12.82
C LEU A 83 -11.86 21.15 13.80
N LYS A 84 -12.67 22.19 13.92
CA LYS A 84 -13.92 22.13 14.70
C LYS A 84 -14.83 21.01 14.21
N GLU A 85 -15.01 20.86 12.89
CA GLU A 85 -15.83 19.77 12.33
C GLU A 85 -15.24 18.39 12.64
N GLU A 86 -13.91 18.27 12.64
CA GLU A 86 -13.21 17.00 12.92
C GLU A 86 -13.35 16.58 14.39
N PHE A 87 -13.35 17.52 15.32
CA PHE A 87 -13.45 17.23 16.75
C PHE A 87 -14.89 17.29 17.28
N ALA A 88 -15.83 17.94 16.58
CA ALA A 88 -17.22 18.08 17.03
C ALA A 88 -17.95 16.77 17.39
N PRO A 89 -17.65 15.62 16.77
CA PRO A 89 -18.27 14.34 17.14
C PRO A 89 -17.84 13.78 18.49
N TYR A 90 -16.83 14.36 19.17
CA TYR A 90 -16.21 13.80 20.37
C TYR A 90 -16.43 14.67 21.59
N ASP A 91 -16.34 14.07 22.78
CA ASP A 91 -16.26 14.81 24.04
C ASP A 91 -14.86 15.41 24.20
N THR A 92 -14.73 16.68 23.81
CA THR A 92 -13.43 17.38 23.81
C THR A 92 -12.83 17.57 25.17
N ALA A 93 -13.64 17.60 26.24
CA ALA A 93 -13.12 17.73 27.61
C ALA A 93 -12.23 16.52 28.00
N LEU A 94 -12.50 15.33 27.45
CA LEU A 94 -11.68 14.15 27.65
C LEU A 94 -10.37 14.22 26.86
N LEU A 95 -10.30 15.05 25.81
CA LEU A 95 -9.19 15.09 24.86
C LEU A 95 -8.17 16.19 25.17
N ASP A 96 -8.55 17.23 25.92
CA ASP A 96 -7.78 18.46 26.07
C ASP A 96 -6.37 18.26 26.66
N ASP A 97 -6.18 17.27 27.55
CA ASP A 97 -4.88 16.95 28.11
C ASP A 97 -4.04 15.97 27.25
N TRP A 98 -4.65 15.40 26.21
CA TRP A 98 -4.07 14.30 25.44
C TRP A 98 -3.79 14.66 23.98
N ILE A 99 -4.44 15.68 23.45
CA ILE A 99 -4.30 16.08 22.04
C ILE A 99 -3.96 17.55 21.94
N ARG A 100 -2.97 17.87 21.12
CA ARG A 100 -2.64 19.23 20.69
C ARG A 100 -2.64 19.27 19.16
N VAL A 101 -3.21 20.35 18.60
CA VAL A 101 -3.31 20.53 17.15
C VAL A 101 -2.71 21.89 16.80
N SER A 102 -1.80 21.93 15.83
CA SER A 102 -1.30 23.20 15.30
C SER A 102 -2.31 23.81 14.35
N GLU A 103 -2.36 25.13 14.32
CA GLU A 103 -3.01 25.90 13.27
C GLU A 103 -1.98 26.30 12.22
N SER A 104 -2.39 26.32 10.95
CA SER A 104 -1.62 26.85 9.82
C SER A 104 -0.46 25.97 9.32
N TYR A 105 0.38 26.58 8.48
CA TYR A 105 1.38 25.95 7.62
C TYR A 105 2.47 25.16 8.38
N ILE A 106 3.07 24.23 7.67
CA ILE A 106 4.26 23.50 8.13
C ILE A 106 5.48 24.10 7.43
N ASP A 107 6.44 24.60 8.21
CA ASP A 107 7.71 25.12 7.69
C ASP A 107 8.90 24.61 8.51
N PHE A 108 9.29 23.39 8.30
CA PHE A 108 10.47 22.81 8.95
C PHE A 108 11.79 23.38 8.46
N SER A 109 11.79 24.23 7.42
CA SER A 109 12.97 24.95 6.98
C SER A 109 13.28 26.17 7.85
N SER A 110 12.27 26.71 8.53
CA SER A 110 12.41 27.83 9.46
C SER A 110 12.95 27.39 10.82
N PRO A 111 14.11 27.90 11.27
CA PRO A 111 14.62 27.61 12.62
C PRO A 111 13.66 28.08 13.73
N VAL A 112 12.93 29.17 13.49
CA VAL A 112 11.95 29.71 14.45
C VAL A 112 10.77 28.74 14.61
N TYR A 113 10.23 28.26 13.48
CA TYR A 113 9.16 27.27 13.48
C TYR A 113 9.60 25.98 14.18
N MET A 114 10.76 25.46 13.83
CA MET A 114 11.33 24.26 14.46
C MET A 114 11.57 24.42 15.96
N ALA A 115 12.00 25.60 16.40
CA ALA A 115 12.16 25.90 17.83
C ALA A 115 10.81 25.92 18.56
N SER A 116 9.77 26.52 17.93
CA SER A 116 8.42 26.54 18.47
C SER A 116 7.85 25.14 18.61
N VAL A 117 7.92 24.32 17.57
CA VAL A 117 7.49 22.91 17.60
C VAL A 117 8.29 22.13 18.65
N GLY A 118 9.60 22.34 18.72
CA GLY A 118 10.45 21.70 19.72
C GLY A 118 10.08 22.06 21.15
N ASN A 119 9.67 23.29 21.42
CA ASN A 119 9.17 23.72 22.73
C ASN A 119 7.84 23.06 23.06
N GLU A 120 6.93 22.97 22.08
CA GLU A 120 5.66 22.27 22.27
C GLU A 120 5.86 20.78 22.55
N ILE A 121 6.74 20.10 21.82
CA ILE A 121 7.10 18.70 22.08
C ILE A 121 7.63 18.53 23.50
N LYS A 122 8.52 19.42 23.99
CA LYS A 122 9.07 19.34 25.34
C LYS A 122 8.03 19.57 26.43
N SER A 123 7.12 20.53 26.23
CA SER A 123 6.13 20.92 27.24
C SER A 123 4.96 19.95 27.30
N PHE A 124 4.50 19.46 26.15
CA PHE A 124 3.37 18.56 26.04
C PHE A 124 3.76 17.09 26.23
N ASP A 125 5.01 16.73 25.90
CA ASP A 125 5.59 15.39 25.97
C ASP A 125 4.74 14.32 25.26
N PRO A 126 4.50 14.45 23.95
CA PRO A 126 3.66 13.52 23.19
C PRO A 126 4.33 12.16 23.01
N ASP A 127 3.54 11.12 22.80
CA ASP A 127 3.98 9.79 22.39
C ASP A 127 3.94 9.62 20.87
N CYS A 128 3.01 10.36 20.22
CA CYS A 128 2.79 10.33 18.78
C CYS A 128 2.80 11.75 18.21
N ILE A 129 3.48 11.93 17.08
CA ILE A 129 3.38 13.13 16.26
C ILE A 129 2.73 12.74 14.93
N ILE A 130 1.67 13.44 14.56
CA ILE A 130 1.01 13.30 13.24
C ILE A 130 1.41 14.50 12.38
N LEU A 131 1.86 14.23 11.15
CA LEU A 131 2.24 15.25 10.16
C LEU A 131 1.26 15.16 8.98
N ASP A 132 0.40 16.18 8.81
CA ASP A 132 -0.66 16.20 7.79
C ASP A 132 -0.66 17.50 6.97
N PRO A 133 -0.32 17.49 5.68
CA PRO A 133 0.20 16.37 4.90
C PRO A 133 1.72 16.45 4.62
N TRP A 134 2.29 15.36 4.12
CA TRP A 134 3.67 15.28 3.65
C TRP A 134 4.05 16.36 2.63
N ASN A 135 3.14 16.67 1.72
CA ASN A 135 3.40 17.61 0.62
C ASN A 135 3.73 19.04 1.09
N HIS A 136 3.36 19.39 2.32
CA HIS A 136 3.72 20.68 2.92
C HIS A 136 5.12 20.69 3.56
N ILE A 137 5.70 19.50 3.76
CA ILE A 137 7.04 19.37 4.34
C ILE A 137 8.12 19.42 3.24
N ILE A 138 7.81 18.95 2.04
CA ILE A 138 8.70 18.98 0.89
C ILE A 138 8.42 20.21 0.04
N THR A 139 9.47 20.95 -0.31
CA THR A 139 9.36 22.17 -1.13
C THR A 139 9.45 21.90 -2.64
N ASP A 140 10.04 20.77 -3.03
CA ASP A 140 10.12 20.32 -4.41
C ASP A 140 10.22 18.79 -4.49
N GLU A 141 9.99 18.20 -5.66
CA GLU A 141 10.02 16.74 -5.87
C GLU A 141 11.44 16.19 -6.10
N GLN A 142 12.48 16.97 -5.90
CA GLN A 142 13.85 16.51 -6.08
C GLN A 142 14.27 15.56 -4.94
N LEU A 143 15.14 14.63 -5.27
CA LEU A 143 15.60 13.59 -4.35
C LEU A 143 16.23 14.14 -3.06
N ASP A 144 16.87 15.30 -3.15
CA ASP A 144 17.50 15.98 -2.02
C ASP A 144 16.47 16.57 -1.04
N SER A 145 15.31 17.02 -1.53
CA SER A 145 14.20 17.52 -0.71
C SER A 145 13.65 16.44 0.21
N TYR A 146 13.47 15.22 -0.28
CA TYR A 146 13.05 14.08 0.54
C TYR A 146 14.07 13.76 1.64
N THR A 147 15.34 13.79 1.31
CA THR A 147 16.41 13.53 2.30
C THR A 147 16.46 14.62 3.38
N LYS A 148 16.27 15.88 2.99
CA LYS A 148 16.20 17.00 3.94
C LYS A 148 14.96 16.89 4.82
N ALA A 149 13.79 16.65 4.25
CA ALA A 149 12.53 16.48 4.98
C ALA A 149 12.61 15.34 6.00
N ILE A 150 13.13 14.17 5.61
CA ILE A 150 13.36 13.05 6.54
C ILE A 150 14.31 13.46 7.68
N LYS A 151 15.40 14.19 7.41
CA LYS A 151 16.29 14.66 8.46
C LYS A 151 15.62 15.65 9.41
N GLN A 152 14.74 16.51 8.91
CA GLN A 152 13.96 17.45 9.72
C GLN A 152 12.99 16.70 10.62
N ILE A 153 12.28 15.69 10.10
CA ILE A 153 11.40 14.80 10.86
C ILE A 153 12.18 14.09 11.96
N GLU A 154 13.37 13.53 11.65
CA GLU A 154 14.22 12.89 12.66
C GLU A 154 14.70 13.89 13.74
N THR A 155 14.77 15.18 13.41
CA THR A 155 15.11 16.21 14.39
C THR A 155 13.99 16.38 15.43
N LEU A 156 12.71 16.17 15.06
CA LEU A 156 11.60 16.22 16.02
C LEU A 156 11.79 15.23 17.16
N ARG A 157 12.31 14.04 16.87
CA ARG A 157 12.58 13.01 17.90
C ARG A 157 13.55 13.45 18.97
N LYS A 158 14.45 14.38 18.63
CA LYS A 158 15.47 14.89 19.57
C LYS A 158 14.90 15.85 20.62
N PHE A 159 13.71 16.38 20.37
CA PHE A 159 13.04 17.27 21.33
C PHE A 159 12.24 16.49 22.37
N GLY A 160 11.78 15.28 22.05
CA GLY A 160 11.02 14.44 22.98
C GLY A 160 11.88 13.77 24.04
N SER A 161 11.29 13.48 25.17
CA SER A 161 11.88 12.65 26.24
C SER A 161 11.68 11.16 25.97
N LYS A 162 10.67 10.81 25.14
CA LYS A 162 10.24 9.46 24.80
C LYS A 162 10.64 9.10 23.37
N GLU A 163 10.56 7.82 23.07
CA GLU A 163 10.69 7.32 21.70
C GLU A 163 9.42 7.64 20.89
N LEU A 164 9.42 8.79 20.20
CA LEU A 164 8.27 9.30 19.47
C LEU A 164 7.89 8.41 18.27
N LEU A 165 6.62 7.98 18.22
CA LEU A 165 6.01 7.55 16.97
C LEU A 165 5.79 8.77 16.07
N ILE A 166 6.11 8.67 14.78
CA ILE A 166 5.77 9.70 13.78
C ILE A 166 4.89 9.08 12.72
N LEU A 167 3.67 9.59 12.57
CA LEU A 167 2.73 9.22 11.50
C LEU A 167 2.67 10.35 10.47
N ILE A 168 2.92 10.00 9.21
CA ILE A 168 2.94 10.93 8.09
C ILE A 168 1.71 10.66 7.22
N VAL A 169 0.91 11.68 6.96
CA VAL A 169 -0.19 11.62 6.00
C VAL A 169 0.34 12.00 4.62
N ALA A 170 0.11 11.15 3.63
CA ALA A 170 0.59 11.36 2.27
C ALA A 170 -0.51 11.12 1.24
N HIS A 171 -0.40 11.79 0.09
CA HIS A 171 -1.29 11.48 -1.03
C HIS A 171 -0.80 10.24 -1.78
N THR A 172 -1.73 9.53 -2.40
CA THR A 172 -1.41 8.52 -3.41
C THR A 172 -1.43 9.15 -4.79
N ARG A 173 -0.70 8.52 -5.73
CA ARG A 173 -0.79 8.87 -7.15
C ARG A 173 -2.19 8.56 -7.67
N LYS A 174 -2.59 9.26 -8.73
CA LYS A 174 -3.84 8.90 -9.42
C LYS A 174 -3.72 7.46 -9.93
N PRO A 175 -4.70 6.59 -9.65
CA PRO A 175 -4.67 5.22 -10.14
C PRO A 175 -4.54 5.21 -11.66
N ASN A 176 -3.67 4.37 -12.19
CA ASN A 176 -3.66 4.10 -13.62
C ASN A 176 -4.86 3.19 -13.92
N SER A 177 -5.73 3.57 -14.85
CA SER A 177 -6.99 2.86 -15.15
C SER A 177 -6.81 1.38 -15.45
N ASP A 178 -5.63 1.00 -15.97
CA ASP A 178 -5.37 -0.34 -16.48
C ASP A 178 -4.87 -1.34 -15.44
N ASN A 179 -4.41 -0.87 -14.28
CA ASN A 179 -3.86 -1.75 -13.26
C ASN A 179 -4.19 -1.18 -11.86
N LYS A 180 -5.23 -1.70 -11.20
CA LYS A 180 -5.52 -1.34 -9.81
C LYS A 180 -4.58 -2.16 -8.90
N PRO A 181 -3.58 -1.53 -8.27
CA PRO A 181 -2.71 -2.22 -7.32
C PRO A 181 -3.51 -2.72 -6.13
N SER A 182 -3.02 -3.73 -5.45
CA SER A 182 -3.65 -4.29 -4.25
C SER A 182 -2.61 -4.84 -3.29
N GLY A 183 -2.95 -4.91 -2.01
CA GLY A 183 -2.07 -5.45 -1.01
C GLY A 183 -0.74 -4.68 -0.95
N ARG A 184 0.39 -5.39 -1.07
CA ARG A 184 1.73 -4.78 -0.99
C ARG A 184 2.05 -3.81 -2.13
N ASP A 185 1.42 -3.97 -3.28
CA ASP A 185 1.68 -3.11 -4.44
C ASP A 185 1.18 -1.68 -4.21
N LEU A 186 0.23 -1.48 -3.28
CA LEU A 186 -0.22 -0.16 -2.84
C LEU A 186 0.90 0.71 -2.25
N LEU A 187 1.98 0.09 -1.76
CA LEU A 187 3.16 0.83 -1.30
C LEU A 187 3.75 1.72 -2.39
N HIS A 188 3.67 1.30 -3.65
CA HIS A 188 4.19 2.03 -4.80
C HIS A 188 3.29 3.19 -5.25
N GLU A 189 2.06 3.23 -4.75
CA GLU A 189 1.12 4.32 -5.02
C GLU A 189 1.33 5.54 -4.14
N ILE A 190 2.08 5.44 -3.04
CA ILE A 190 2.40 6.60 -2.21
C ILE A 190 3.10 7.64 -3.07
N SER A 191 2.50 8.83 -3.14
CA SER A 191 3.04 9.96 -3.91
C SER A 191 4.39 10.39 -3.37
N GLY A 192 5.31 10.64 -4.28
CA GLY A 192 6.66 11.02 -3.95
C GLY A 192 7.69 9.92 -4.21
N SER A 193 8.78 9.95 -3.50
CA SER A 193 9.91 9.05 -3.73
C SER A 193 9.71 7.70 -3.05
N HIS A 194 10.23 6.63 -3.65
CA HIS A 194 10.44 5.33 -3.00
C HIS A 194 11.14 5.44 -1.63
N LYS A 195 11.88 6.54 -1.38
CA LYS A 195 12.51 6.82 -0.09
C LYS A 195 11.52 6.95 1.04
N LEU A 196 10.36 7.60 0.82
CA LEU A 196 9.35 7.76 1.87
C LEU A 196 8.79 6.40 2.31
N GLY A 197 8.35 5.59 1.35
CA GLY A 197 7.87 4.24 1.64
C GLY A 197 8.93 3.33 2.27
N SER A 198 10.20 3.48 1.87
CA SER A 198 11.32 2.72 2.44
C SER A 198 11.65 3.15 3.86
N TYR A 199 11.54 4.44 4.16
CA TYR A 199 11.80 5.02 5.48
C TYR A 199 10.80 4.55 6.54
N ALA A 200 9.51 4.47 6.20
CA ALA A 200 8.48 4.04 7.14
C ALA A 200 8.61 2.56 7.54
N ARG A 201 8.25 2.23 8.78
CA ARG A 201 8.16 0.85 9.30
C ARG A 201 6.81 0.22 8.98
N ALA A 202 5.74 1.02 9.01
CA ALA A 202 4.41 0.60 8.60
C ALA A 202 3.84 1.59 7.56
N VAL A 203 3.06 1.08 6.62
CA VAL A 203 2.37 1.90 5.61
C VAL A 203 0.95 1.38 5.45
N PHE A 204 0.01 2.29 5.59
CA PHE A 204 -1.41 2.05 5.38
C PHE A 204 -1.89 2.84 4.17
N VAL A 205 -2.85 2.30 3.46
CA VAL A 205 -3.49 2.98 2.33
C VAL A 205 -5.01 2.89 2.47
N MET A 206 -5.63 4.06 2.31
CA MET A 206 -7.09 4.22 2.21
C MET A 206 -7.48 4.30 0.74
N GLU A 207 -8.45 3.51 0.33
CA GLU A 207 -8.99 3.49 -1.03
C GLU A 207 -10.51 3.64 -0.99
N CYS A 208 -11.07 4.51 -1.84
CA CYS A 208 -12.52 4.56 -2.04
C CYS A 208 -12.94 3.38 -2.92
N MET A 209 -13.95 2.63 -2.49
CA MET A 209 -14.44 1.45 -3.19
C MET A 209 -15.67 1.73 -4.05
N ASN A 210 -16.35 2.83 -3.83
CA ASN A 210 -17.54 3.25 -4.56
C ASN A 210 -17.37 4.69 -5.05
N ASP A 211 -18.08 5.03 -6.11
CA ASP A 211 -18.14 6.38 -6.66
C ASP A 211 -19.36 7.17 -6.13
N ASP A 212 -20.00 6.67 -5.07
CA ASP A 212 -21.17 7.30 -4.46
C ASP A 212 -20.74 8.49 -3.61
N ASN A 213 -21.34 9.66 -3.86
CA ASN A 213 -21.00 10.90 -3.17
C ASN A 213 -21.63 11.02 -1.77
N GLU A 214 -22.61 10.17 -1.45
CA GLU A 214 -23.36 10.26 -0.18
C GLU A 214 -22.73 9.42 0.93
N LYS A 215 -22.14 8.28 0.60
CA LYS A 215 -21.46 7.40 1.56
C LYS A 215 -20.19 6.81 0.96
N SER A 216 -19.06 7.22 1.48
CA SER A 216 -17.78 6.68 1.02
C SER A 216 -17.49 5.35 1.70
N LEU A 217 -17.47 4.29 0.91
CA LEU A 217 -16.99 2.98 1.37
C LEU A 217 -15.47 2.93 1.23
N ILE A 218 -14.77 2.88 2.36
CA ILE A 218 -13.32 2.99 2.42
C ILE A 218 -12.71 1.64 2.75
N ARG A 219 -11.79 1.17 1.90
CA ARG A 219 -10.91 0.07 2.21
C ARG A 219 -9.66 0.60 2.91
N PHE A 220 -9.34 0.04 4.06
CA PHE A 220 -8.12 0.31 4.80
C PHE A 220 -7.19 -0.90 4.70
N THR A 221 -6.01 -0.70 4.14
CA THR A 221 -5.05 -1.77 3.87
C THR A 221 -3.69 -1.43 4.47
N CYS A 222 -3.15 -2.31 5.32
CA CYS A 222 -1.74 -2.27 5.68
C CYS A 222 -0.93 -2.92 4.56
N CYS A 223 -0.14 -2.15 3.83
CA CYS A 223 0.68 -2.65 2.71
C CYS A 223 2.15 -2.88 3.08
N LYS A 224 2.60 -2.38 4.24
CA LYS A 224 3.91 -2.63 4.82
C LYS A 224 3.81 -2.68 6.34
N ASN A 225 4.40 -3.70 6.94
CA ASN A 225 4.67 -3.81 8.38
C ASN A 225 5.99 -4.55 8.56
N ASN A 226 7.03 -3.85 9.00
CA ASN A 226 8.36 -4.45 9.16
C ASN A 226 8.47 -5.28 10.45
N ASN A 227 7.57 -5.05 11.40
CA ASN A 227 7.66 -5.59 12.76
C ASN A 227 6.55 -6.61 13.08
N GLY A 228 5.71 -6.94 12.07
CA GLY A 228 4.61 -7.85 12.27
C GLY A 228 3.90 -8.26 10.98
N ALA A 229 2.77 -8.93 11.13
CA ALA A 229 1.91 -9.29 10.00
C ALA A 229 1.21 -8.05 9.42
N LEU A 230 0.85 -8.09 8.13
CA LEU A 230 0.08 -7.00 7.50
C LEU A 230 -1.37 -6.96 8.00
N GLY A 231 -1.93 -8.12 8.35
CA GLY A 231 -3.35 -8.27 8.59
C GLY A 231 -4.17 -8.29 7.29
N ALA A 232 -5.46 -8.60 7.42
CA ALA A 232 -6.39 -8.52 6.31
C ALA A 232 -6.87 -7.07 6.12
N PRO A 233 -7.10 -6.61 4.87
CA PRO A 233 -7.77 -5.34 4.64
C PRO A 233 -9.15 -5.30 5.31
N THR A 234 -9.49 -4.15 5.84
CA THR A 234 -10.81 -3.89 6.44
C THR A 234 -11.58 -2.87 5.62
N VAL A 235 -12.90 -2.89 5.73
CA VAL A 235 -13.77 -1.96 4.99
C VAL A 235 -14.65 -1.20 5.98
N TRP A 236 -14.80 0.09 5.71
CA TRP A 236 -15.42 1.05 6.61
C TRP A 236 -16.35 1.99 5.84
N ASN A 237 -17.51 2.26 6.41
CA ASN A 237 -18.35 3.36 5.97
C ASN A 237 -17.82 4.64 6.58
N PHE A 238 -17.54 5.63 5.75
CA PHE A 238 -17.18 6.97 6.17
C PHE A 238 -18.38 7.89 6.00
N ASP A 239 -18.92 8.38 7.11
CA ASP A 239 -20.06 9.29 7.15
C ASP A 239 -19.88 10.30 8.28
N ASN A 240 -20.10 11.59 7.98
CA ASN A 240 -20.05 12.69 8.96
C ASN A 240 -18.81 12.66 9.87
N GLY A 241 -17.63 12.39 9.30
CA GLY A 241 -16.35 12.38 10.03
C GLY A 241 -16.08 11.11 10.84
N ARG A 242 -16.95 10.11 10.79
CA ARG A 242 -16.80 8.85 11.51
C ARG A 242 -16.62 7.67 10.58
N PHE A 243 -15.82 6.72 11.01
CA PHE A 243 -15.65 5.44 10.36
C PHE A 243 -16.37 4.36 11.15
N THR A 244 -17.31 3.66 10.51
CA THR A 244 -18.00 2.49 11.09
C THR A 244 -17.64 1.26 10.29
N LYS A 245 -17.25 0.18 10.99
CA LYS A 245 -16.82 -1.06 10.33
C LYS A 245 -17.97 -1.68 9.54
N GLU A 246 -17.71 -2.01 8.28
CA GLU A 246 -18.65 -2.74 7.45
C GLU A 246 -18.49 -4.24 7.70
N SER A 247 -19.56 -4.89 8.15
CA SER A 247 -19.53 -6.31 8.51
C SER A 247 -19.79 -7.26 7.35
N ASP A 248 -20.48 -6.79 6.29
CA ASP A 248 -20.99 -7.63 5.21
C ASP A 248 -20.21 -7.50 3.89
N VAL A 249 -19.01 -6.97 3.91
CA VAL A 249 -18.21 -6.97 2.70
C VAL A 249 -17.74 -8.40 2.43
N PRO A 250 -18.15 -9.01 1.31
CA PRO A 250 -17.59 -10.29 0.89
C PRO A 250 -16.07 -10.14 0.88
N ALA A 251 -15.35 -11.07 1.48
CA ALA A 251 -13.91 -11.10 1.43
C ALA A 251 -13.50 -10.71 0.01
N VAL A 252 -12.79 -9.57 -0.12
CA VAL A 252 -12.35 -9.11 -1.44
C VAL A 252 -11.53 -10.24 -1.99
N GLY A 253 -12.15 -11.01 -2.86
CA GLY A 253 -11.53 -12.16 -3.46
C GLY A 253 -10.21 -11.68 -4.01
N SER A 254 -9.16 -12.44 -3.71
CA SER A 254 -7.91 -12.42 -4.46
C SER A 254 -8.25 -11.99 -5.87
N SER A 255 -7.67 -10.91 -6.36
CA SER A 255 -7.89 -10.34 -7.68
C SER A 255 -8.41 -11.43 -8.60
N LYS A 256 -9.66 -11.32 -9.11
CA LYS A 256 -10.10 -12.25 -10.17
C LYS A 256 -8.94 -12.25 -11.12
N LYS A 257 -8.18 -13.37 -11.20
CA LYS A 257 -7.18 -13.56 -12.23
C LYS A 257 -7.89 -13.07 -13.47
N ARG A 258 -7.43 -11.97 -14.05
CA ARG A 258 -8.03 -11.45 -15.29
C ARG A 258 -8.16 -12.66 -16.16
N LYS A 259 -9.40 -13.04 -16.52
CA LYS A 259 -9.60 -14.15 -17.42
C LYS A 259 -8.80 -13.78 -18.65
N GLY A 260 -7.70 -14.50 -18.88
CA GLY A 260 -6.89 -14.28 -20.06
C GLY A 260 -7.79 -14.36 -21.27
N ILE A 261 -7.37 -13.77 -22.38
CA ILE A 261 -8.07 -13.91 -23.65
C ILE A 261 -8.19 -15.41 -23.93
N THR A 262 -9.42 -15.87 -24.20
CA THR A 262 -9.68 -17.30 -24.42
C THR A 262 -9.48 -17.67 -25.90
N LYS A 263 -9.32 -18.97 -26.17
CA LYS A 263 -9.26 -19.51 -27.53
C LYS A 263 -10.50 -19.13 -28.33
N GLU A 264 -11.70 -19.18 -27.71
CA GLU A 264 -12.98 -18.85 -28.34
C GLU A 264 -13.03 -17.37 -28.75
N GLN A 265 -12.57 -16.47 -27.88
CA GLN A 265 -12.48 -15.04 -28.19
C GLN A 265 -11.51 -14.77 -29.34
N LEU A 266 -10.36 -15.46 -29.36
CA LEU A 266 -9.41 -15.37 -30.48
C LEU A 266 -10.02 -15.92 -31.79
N LYS A 267 -10.72 -17.06 -31.73
CA LYS A 267 -11.43 -17.63 -32.87
C LYS A 267 -12.50 -16.68 -33.43
N GLN A 268 -13.25 -16.04 -32.55
CA GLN A 268 -14.24 -15.03 -32.92
C GLN A 268 -13.61 -13.80 -33.57
N ALA A 269 -12.51 -13.31 -33.02
CA ALA A 269 -11.79 -12.13 -33.52
C ALA A 269 -11.12 -12.40 -34.88
N LEU A 270 -10.79 -13.67 -35.19
CA LEU A 270 -10.15 -14.13 -36.39
C LEU A 270 -11.11 -15.00 -37.28
N ALA A 271 -12.42 -14.75 -37.19
CA ALA A 271 -13.42 -15.48 -38.02
C ALA A 271 -13.16 -15.40 -39.52
N LYS A 272 -12.40 -14.38 -39.93
CA LYS A 272 -11.86 -14.24 -41.29
C LYS A 272 -10.41 -13.79 -41.20
N PRO A 273 -9.54 -14.15 -42.18
CA PRO A 273 -8.17 -13.65 -42.18
C PRO A 273 -8.14 -12.13 -42.30
N VAL A 274 -7.45 -11.48 -41.34
CA VAL A 274 -7.39 -10.00 -41.25
C VAL A 274 -5.98 -9.52 -40.91
N LYS A 275 -5.68 -8.26 -41.18
CA LYS A 275 -4.44 -7.63 -40.76
C LYS A 275 -4.36 -7.61 -39.22
N ARG A 276 -3.14 -7.72 -38.67
CA ARG A 276 -2.90 -7.76 -37.19
C ARG A 276 -3.56 -6.59 -36.46
N THR A 277 -3.57 -5.38 -37.01
CA THR A 277 -4.20 -4.21 -36.39
C THR A 277 -5.72 -4.34 -36.28
N ILE A 278 -6.37 -5.00 -37.27
CA ILE A 278 -7.80 -5.27 -37.26
C ILE A 278 -8.09 -6.40 -36.24
N ALA A 279 -7.27 -7.45 -36.23
CA ALA A 279 -7.38 -8.54 -35.29
C ALA A 279 -7.30 -8.06 -33.82
N VAL A 280 -6.36 -7.15 -33.53
CA VAL A 280 -6.23 -6.53 -32.20
C VAL A 280 -7.50 -5.77 -31.81
N LYS A 281 -8.03 -4.90 -32.68
CA LYS A 281 -9.27 -4.15 -32.42
C LYS A 281 -10.48 -5.07 -32.21
N SER A 282 -10.60 -6.12 -33.04
CA SER A 282 -11.66 -7.11 -32.86
C SER A 282 -11.55 -7.86 -31.55
N LEU A 283 -10.32 -8.18 -31.12
CA LEU A 283 -10.04 -8.86 -29.87
C LEU A 283 -10.30 -7.96 -28.66
N GLU A 284 -10.03 -6.66 -28.75
CA GLU A 284 -10.43 -5.67 -27.73
C GLU A 284 -11.94 -5.69 -27.50
N VAL A 285 -12.72 -5.65 -28.57
CA VAL A 285 -14.19 -5.66 -28.48
C VAL A 285 -14.72 -6.98 -27.92
N THR A 286 -14.18 -8.12 -28.36
CA THR A 286 -14.68 -9.45 -27.96
C THR A 286 -14.23 -9.87 -26.58
N SER A 287 -13.07 -9.39 -26.11
CA SER A 287 -12.49 -9.78 -24.80
C SER A 287 -12.68 -8.75 -23.71
N GLY A 288 -12.93 -7.47 -24.06
CA GLY A 288 -12.91 -6.35 -23.11
C GLY A 288 -11.54 -6.07 -22.50
N GLN A 289 -10.45 -6.58 -23.13
CA GLN A 289 -9.08 -6.39 -22.67
C GLN A 289 -8.45 -5.15 -23.30
N SER A 290 -7.39 -4.60 -22.66
CA SER A 290 -6.67 -3.46 -23.23
C SER A 290 -5.95 -3.84 -24.53
N GLN A 291 -5.72 -2.86 -25.38
CA GLN A 291 -5.00 -3.01 -26.66
C GLN A 291 -3.64 -3.68 -26.45
N SER A 292 -2.89 -3.29 -25.42
CA SER A 292 -1.59 -3.89 -25.11
C SER A 292 -1.69 -5.37 -24.72
N SER A 293 -2.75 -5.77 -24.01
CA SER A 293 -3.02 -7.18 -23.69
C SER A 293 -3.38 -7.98 -24.94
N CYS A 294 -4.16 -7.39 -25.85
CA CYS A 294 -4.52 -8.01 -27.12
C CYS A 294 -3.30 -8.17 -28.05
N TYR A 295 -2.39 -7.19 -28.07
CA TYR A 295 -1.14 -7.32 -28.84
C TYR A 295 -0.26 -8.48 -28.39
N LYS A 296 -0.21 -8.78 -27.07
CA LYS A 296 0.58 -9.89 -26.52
C LYS A 296 0.14 -11.26 -27.02
N VAL A 297 -1.15 -11.43 -27.37
CA VAL A 297 -1.67 -12.69 -27.91
C VAL A 297 -0.98 -13.09 -29.23
N PHE A 298 -0.51 -12.10 -29.98
CA PHE A 298 0.14 -12.30 -31.30
C PHE A 298 1.67 -12.35 -31.20
N GLN A 299 2.23 -12.54 -30.01
CA GLN A 299 3.66 -12.74 -29.77
C GLN A 299 3.95 -14.24 -29.63
N GLU A 300 5.15 -14.65 -30.00
CA GLU A 300 5.55 -16.07 -30.04
C GLU A 300 5.52 -16.76 -28.68
N ASP A 301 5.70 -16.00 -27.61
CA ASP A 301 5.63 -16.46 -26.23
C ASP A 301 4.20 -16.62 -25.68
N SER A 302 3.20 -16.24 -26.47
CA SER A 302 1.80 -16.38 -26.06
C SER A 302 1.32 -17.83 -26.16
N PRO A 303 0.63 -18.35 -25.14
CA PRO A 303 0.00 -19.69 -25.20
C PRO A 303 -1.02 -19.83 -26.34
N LEU A 304 -1.57 -18.71 -26.82
CA LEU A 304 -2.54 -18.68 -27.92
C LEU A 304 -1.89 -18.57 -29.30
N PHE A 305 -0.58 -18.32 -29.36
CA PHE A 305 0.14 -18.16 -30.62
C PHE A 305 0.05 -19.41 -31.50
N LYS A 306 0.00 -20.60 -30.92
CA LYS A 306 -0.15 -21.88 -31.61
C LYS A 306 -1.40 -21.98 -32.47
N TYR A 307 -2.45 -21.20 -32.17
CA TYR A 307 -3.71 -21.16 -32.95
C TYR A 307 -3.69 -20.12 -34.06
N LEU A 308 -2.59 -19.46 -34.32
CA LEU A 308 -2.47 -18.44 -35.35
C LEU A 308 -1.87 -19.03 -36.64
N VAL A 309 -2.42 -18.58 -37.74
CA VAL A 309 -1.81 -18.77 -39.07
C VAL A 309 -1.59 -17.39 -39.68
N ASN A 310 -0.41 -17.19 -40.25
CA ASN A 310 -0.10 -15.98 -40.99
C ASN A 310 0.09 -16.36 -42.46
N ASP A 311 -0.82 -15.91 -43.31
CA ASP A 311 -0.75 -16.08 -44.72
C ASP A 311 -0.70 -14.70 -45.41
N ASN A 312 0.43 -14.40 -46.04
CA ASN A 312 0.65 -13.14 -46.77
C ASN A 312 0.34 -11.87 -45.93
N GLY A 313 0.66 -11.87 -44.62
CA GLY A 313 0.43 -10.75 -43.72
C GLY A 313 -1.00 -10.67 -43.16
N LEU A 314 -1.84 -11.64 -43.45
CA LEU A 314 -3.15 -11.80 -42.83
C LEU A 314 -3.11 -12.89 -41.76
N LEU A 315 -3.62 -12.55 -40.58
CA LEU A 315 -3.76 -13.49 -39.48
C LEU A 315 -5.10 -14.20 -39.53
N GLY A 316 -5.06 -15.52 -39.46
CA GLY A 316 -6.22 -16.39 -39.38
C GLY A 316 -6.12 -17.30 -38.12
N PHE A 317 -7.22 -17.94 -37.81
CA PHE A 317 -7.32 -18.94 -36.74
C PHE A 317 -7.21 -20.35 -37.31
N LYS A 318 -6.41 -21.22 -36.70
CA LYS A 318 -6.37 -22.67 -36.94
C LYS A 318 -6.77 -23.44 -35.69
N ASP A 319 -7.54 -24.49 -35.84
CA ASP A 319 -7.87 -25.43 -34.78
C ASP A 319 -6.79 -26.50 -34.70
N CYS A 320 -6.02 -26.54 -33.60
CA CYS A 320 -4.92 -27.47 -33.39
C CYS A 320 -5.32 -28.63 -32.46
N ASP A 321 -6.57 -28.66 -32.01
CA ASP A 321 -7.05 -29.69 -31.08
C ASP A 321 -7.64 -30.87 -31.89
N GLY A 322 -6.77 -31.61 -32.60
CA GLY A 322 -7.07 -32.95 -33.06
C GLY A 322 -6.77 -33.97 -31.95
N PRO A 323 -7.39 -35.18 -31.96
CA PRO A 323 -7.14 -36.16 -30.94
C PRO A 323 -5.65 -36.52 -30.82
N ASP A 324 -5.13 -36.49 -29.60
CA ASP A 324 -3.79 -36.97 -29.27
C ASP A 324 -3.61 -38.39 -29.86
N GLN A 325 -2.85 -38.48 -30.92
CA GLN A 325 -2.31 -39.77 -31.35
C GLN A 325 -1.19 -40.09 -30.36
N THR A 326 -1.51 -40.88 -29.37
CA THR A 326 -0.55 -41.64 -28.60
C THR A 326 0.21 -42.52 -29.59
N ASP A 327 1.45 -42.20 -29.85
CA ASP A 327 2.39 -43.04 -30.56
C ASP A 327 2.61 -44.33 -29.78
N SER A 328 1.83 -45.35 -30.17
CA SER A 328 2.16 -46.74 -29.97
C SER A 328 3.16 -47.14 -31.05
N ASN A 329 4.41 -47.26 -30.72
CA ASN A 329 5.30 -48.17 -31.44
C ASN A 329 6.19 -48.90 -30.46
N SER A 330 5.75 -50.11 -30.22
CA SER A 330 6.47 -51.23 -29.62
C SER A 330 7.37 -51.92 -30.64
N ASN A 331 8.41 -52.52 -30.12
CA ASN A 331 9.20 -53.66 -30.65
C ASN A 331 10.26 -53.34 -31.70
N SER A 332 11.45 -53.76 -31.52
CA SER A 332 12.00 -55.06 -31.22
C SER A 332 13.52 -55.02 -31.33
N THR A 333 14.09 -55.78 -30.55
CA THR A 333 15.01 -56.88 -30.58
C THR A 333 16.50 -56.60 -30.42
N LYS A 334 17.00 -57.32 -29.39
CA LYS A 334 18.25 -58.10 -29.28
C LYS A 334 19.55 -57.43 -29.74
N SER A 335 20.63 -57.48 -28.99
CA SER A 335 21.33 -58.65 -28.41
C SER A 335 22.58 -58.18 -27.67
N GLN A 336 22.83 -58.88 -26.60
CA GLN A 336 24.10 -59.46 -26.14
C GLN A 336 25.40 -58.65 -26.20
N GLY A 337 26.00 -58.59 -25.06
CA GLY A 337 27.42 -58.92 -25.01
C GLY A 337 28.28 -58.02 -24.14
N GLY A 338 28.71 -58.56 -23.05
CA GLY A 338 30.08 -58.46 -22.62
C GLY A 338 30.44 -57.54 -21.50
N ASP A 339 30.43 -58.13 -20.36
CA ASP A 339 31.53 -58.29 -19.38
C ASP A 339 32.65 -57.24 -19.36
N LYS A 340 32.93 -56.88 -18.16
CA LYS A 340 34.17 -56.84 -17.36
C LYS A 340 34.51 -55.50 -16.74
N ASN A 341 34.37 -55.55 -15.45
CA ASN A 341 35.41 -55.44 -14.41
C ASN A 341 36.34 -54.24 -14.35
N ASN A 342 36.36 -53.83 -13.13
CA ASN A 342 37.51 -53.47 -12.26
C ASN A 342 37.73 -51.95 -12.07
N ASN A 343 37.52 -51.62 -10.83
CA ASN A 343 38.46 -51.39 -9.71
C ASN A 343 39.23 -50.06 -9.74
N ASP A 344 39.16 -49.50 -8.58
CA ASP A 344 40.17 -48.76 -7.81
C ASP A 344 40.63 -47.38 -8.31
N GLU A 345 40.28 -46.36 -7.63
CA GLU A 345 40.89 -45.74 -6.44
C GLU A 345 39.99 -44.61 -5.91
#